data_a0e60da86ab60e38b588d7443622d910
#
_entry.id   a0e60da86ab60e38b588d7443622d910
#
_cell.length_a   1.000
_cell.length_b   1.000
_cell.length_c   1.000
_cell.angle_alpha   90.00
_cell.angle_beta   90.00
_cell.angle_gamma   90.00
#
_symmetry.space_group_name_H-M   'P 1'
#
loop_
_entity.id
_entity.type
_entity.pdbx_description
1 polymer ?
#
loop_
_entity_poly.entity_id
_entity_poly.type
_entity_poly.pdbx_seq_one_letter_code
_entity_poly.pdbx_strand_id
1 'polypeptide(L)'
;MSLFKRLFTALRTGSVSSDEWDQIRSTLIASDLGVKLVDEVIEKVKSAKPDDAVLAITTHVKSWLSNKSRELFLDSDRLNTILIVGVNGTGKTTSTAKLANRLTKSDSKVLLAAADTFRAAATEQLQTWAGRIPVEIVTGEINSDPASVAFSAATKAKTENFNYLLIDTAGRLHTKQDLMDELGKVVRVITKQSPVDEILLVIDATTGQNGINQAKIFIEAVGVTGFIITKLDLSLIHISEPTRPY
;
A
#
# COMPACT_ATOMS: atom_id res chain seq x y z
N MET A 1 -1.91 26.95 -15.37
CA MET A 1 -3.11 27.01 -14.49
C MET A 1 -3.47 25.58 -14.14
N SER A 2 -3.61 25.22 -12.84
CA SER A 2 -3.94 23.85 -12.44
C SER A 2 -5.30 23.42 -13.04
N LEU A 3 -5.43 22.17 -13.41
CA LEU A 3 -6.62 21.55 -13.98
C LEU A 3 -7.88 21.87 -13.18
N PHE A 4 -7.78 21.70 -11.86
CA PHE A 4 -8.87 22.02 -10.93
C PHE A 4 -9.27 23.49 -10.98
N LYS A 5 -8.32 24.39 -11.19
CA LYS A 5 -8.60 25.82 -11.31
C LYS A 5 -9.40 26.13 -12.59
N ARG A 6 -9.12 25.43 -13.71
CA ARG A 6 -9.91 25.53 -14.94
C ARG A 6 -11.30 24.95 -14.76
N LEU A 7 -11.42 23.78 -14.16
CA LEU A 7 -12.69 23.14 -13.83
C LEU A 7 -13.56 24.07 -12.96
N PHE A 8 -12.99 24.64 -11.90
CA PHE A 8 -13.71 25.54 -11.01
C PHE A 8 -14.07 26.89 -11.66
N THR A 9 -13.21 27.41 -12.53
CA THR A 9 -13.53 28.64 -13.27
C THR A 9 -14.69 28.40 -14.23
N ALA A 10 -14.66 27.32 -15.00
CA ALA A 10 -15.73 26.93 -15.91
C ALA A 10 -17.07 26.72 -15.17
N LEU A 11 -17.05 26.11 -13.99
CA LEU A 11 -18.24 25.91 -13.16
C LEU A 11 -18.81 27.21 -12.60
N ARG A 12 -17.97 28.19 -12.23
CA ARG A 12 -18.41 29.48 -11.70
C ARG A 12 -19.09 30.38 -12.77
N THR A 13 -18.75 30.21 -14.04
CA THR A 13 -19.29 30.98 -15.14
C THR A 13 -20.67 30.49 -15.63
N GLY A 14 -21.09 29.28 -15.17
CA GLY A 14 -22.44 28.75 -15.45
C GLY A 14 -22.70 28.29 -16.88
N SER A 15 -21.72 28.44 -17.80
CA SER A 15 -21.84 28.03 -19.20
C SER A 15 -20.57 27.32 -19.63
N VAL A 16 -20.51 26.01 -19.42
CA VAL A 16 -19.45 25.14 -19.95
C VAL A 16 -19.97 24.52 -21.24
N SER A 17 -19.28 24.78 -22.35
CA SER A 17 -19.61 24.20 -23.65
C SER A 17 -19.32 22.67 -23.66
N SER A 18 -19.90 21.96 -24.65
CA SER A 18 -19.63 20.54 -24.83
C SER A 18 -18.14 20.27 -25.01
N ASP A 19 -17.45 21.09 -25.80
CA ASP A 19 -16.01 20.93 -26.11
C ASP A 19 -15.14 21.15 -24.85
N GLU A 20 -15.53 22.05 -23.95
CA GLU A 20 -14.83 22.24 -22.68
C GLU A 20 -15.01 21.05 -21.76
N TRP A 21 -16.21 20.43 -21.72
CA TRP A 21 -16.42 19.20 -20.97
C TRP A 21 -15.57 18.04 -21.50
N ASP A 22 -15.43 17.92 -22.83
CA ASP A 22 -14.59 16.90 -23.45
C ASP A 22 -13.09 17.10 -23.15
N GLN A 23 -12.64 18.36 -23.11
CA GLN A 23 -11.28 18.69 -22.67
C GLN A 23 -11.04 18.36 -21.20
N ILE A 24 -11.99 18.68 -20.32
CA ILE A 24 -11.93 18.34 -18.89
C ILE A 24 -11.88 16.83 -18.72
N ARG A 25 -12.75 16.10 -19.42
CA ARG A 25 -12.79 14.64 -19.40
C ARG A 25 -11.45 14.03 -19.84
N SER A 26 -10.95 14.47 -20.99
CA SER A 26 -9.67 13.99 -21.54
C SER A 26 -8.51 14.24 -20.57
N THR A 27 -8.50 15.39 -19.91
CA THR A 27 -7.45 15.75 -18.96
C THR A 27 -7.55 14.93 -17.65
N LEU A 28 -8.75 14.65 -17.16
CA LEU A 28 -8.96 13.78 -16.00
C LEU A 28 -8.55 12.34 -16.30
N ILE A 29 -8.85 11.83 -17.50
CA ILE A 29 -8.39 10.52 -17.96
C ILE A 29 -6.86 10.50 -18.06
N ALA A 30 -6.25 11.54 -18.62
CA ALA A 30 -4.79 11.66 -18.71
C ALA A 30 -4.09 11.73 -17.33
N SER A 31 -4.81 12.13 -16.27
CA SER A 31 -4.33 12.06 -14.89
C SER A 31 -4.50 10.68 -14.23
N ASP A 32 -4.80 9.67 -15.03
CA ASP A 32 -4.91 8.25 -14.62
C ASP A 32 -6.05 7.94 -13.61
N LEU A 33 -7.08 8.80 -13.58
CA LEU A 33 -8.24 8.59 -12.68
C LEU A 33 -9.11 7.39 -13.10
N GLY A 34 -9.02 6.97 -14.36
CA GLY A 34 -9.86 5.91 -14.93
C GLY A 34 -11.21 6.43 -15.46
N VAL A 35 -11.59 5.95 -16.64
CA VAL A 35 -12.73 6.48 -17.42
C VAL A 35 -14.02 6.47 -16.61
N LYS A 36 -14.35 5.37 -15.94
CA LYS A 36 -15.57 5.23 -15.15
C LYS A 36 -15.70 6.28 -14.05
N LEU A 37 -14.63 6.47 -13.28
CA LEU A 37 -14.62 7.45 -12.18
C LEU A 37 -14.68 8.89 -12.71
N VAL A 38 -14.03 9.16 -13.86
CA VAL A 38 -14.11 10.46 -14.53
C VAL A 38 -15.54 10.77 -14.94
N ASP A 39 -16.23 9.83 -15.57
CA ASP A 39 -17.60 10.00 -16.01
C ASP A 39 -18.55 10.23 -14.83
N GLU A 40 -18.41 9.48 -13.75
CA GLU A 40 -19.17 9.67 -12.50
C GLU A 40 -18.94 11.07 -11.89
N VAL A 41 -17.70 11.56 -11.85
CA VAL A 41 -17.38 12.91 -11.35
C VAL A 41 -18.02 13.97 -12.23
N ILE A 42 -17.90 13.85 -13.55
CA ILE A 42 -18.46 14.84 -14.50
C ILE A 42 -19.99 14.91 -14.38
N GLU A 43 -20.68 13.79 -14.28
CA GLU A 43 -22.13 13.76 -14.09
C GLU A 43 -22.55 14.46 -12.79
N LYS A 44 -21.84 14.20 -11.70
CA LYS A 44 -22.10 14.87 -10.42
C LYS A 44 -21.89 16.36 -10.49
N VAL A 45 -20.85 16.81 -11.17
CA VAL A 45 -20.55 18.22 -11.35
C VAL A 45 -21.61 18.90 -12.22
N LYS A 46 -22.02 18.28 -13.34
CA LYS A 46 -23.06 18.81 -14.23
C LYS A 46 -24.42 18.97 -13.54
N SER A 47 -24.71 18.09 -12.55
CA SER A 47 -25.96 18.12 -11.78
C SER A 47 -25.95 19.08 -10.59
N ALA A 48 -24.79 19.58 -10.18
CA ALA A 48 -24.64 20.49 -9.03
C ALA A 48 -24.81 21.96 -9.43
N LYS A 49 -25.21 22.78 -8.46
CA LYS A 49 -25.13 24.22 -8.64
C LYS A 49 -23.67 24.67 -8.67
N PRO A 50 -23.30 25.73 -9.41
CA PRO A 50 -21.91 26.19 -9.52
C PRO A 50 -21.20 26.37 -8.17
N ASP A 51 -21.89 26.98 -7.20
CA ASP A 51 -21.33 27.24 -5.88
C ASP A 51 -21.13 25.95 -5.05
N ASP A 52 -21.92 24.91 -5.32
CA ASP A 52 -21.88 23.63 -4.60
C ASP A 52 -21.00 22.56 -5.29
N ALA A 53 -20.49 22.83 -6.49
CA ALA A 53 -19.77 21.86 -7.31
C ALA A 53 -18.53 21.26 -6.61
N VAL A 54 -17.77 22.07 -5.88
CA VAL A 54 -16.61 21.62 -5.12
C VAL A 54 -17.02 20.65 -4.00
N LEU A 55 -18.09 21.00 -3.28
CA LEU A 55 -18.64 20.19 -2.21
C LEU A 55 -19.20 18.87 -2.78
N ALA A 56 -19.91 18.93 -3.91
CA ALA A 56 -20.46 17.75 -4.58
C ALA A 56 -19.35 16.76 -5.00
N ILE A 57 -18.27 17.25 -5.64
CA ILE A 57 -17.09 16.42 -5.99
C ILE A 57 -16.48 15.83 -4.74
N THR A 58 -16.19 16.66 -3.74
CA THR A 58 -15.50 16.21 -2.52
C THR A 58 -16.32 15.14 -1.79
N THR A 59 -17.63 15.34 -1.69
CA THR A 59 -18.55 14.38 -1.07
C THR A 59 -18.61 13.09 -1.87
N HIS A 60 -18.70 13.20 -3.20
CA HIS A 60 -18.73 12.02 -4.07
C HIS A 60 -17.42 11.22 -4.01
N VAL A 61 -16.26 11.88 -4.11
CA VAL A 61 -14.95 11.21 -3.97
C VAL A 61 -14.79 10.59 -2.58
N LYS A 62 -15.23 11.27 -1.53
CA LYS A 62 -15.23 10.69 -0.17
C LYS A 62 -16.12 9.45 -0.06
N SER A 63 -17.23 9.37 -0.79
CA SER A 63 -18.11 8.20 -0.78
C SER A 63 -17.46 6.94 -1.38
N TRP A 64 -16.41 7.07 -2.20
CA TRP A 64 -15.63 5.93 -2.69
C TRP A 64 -14.76 5.31 -1.60
N LEU A 65 -14.46 6.08 -0.55
CA LEU A 65 -13.64 5.58 0.56
C LEU A 65 -14.52 4.79 1.52
N SER A 66 -14.04 3.62 1.91
CA SER A 66 -14.71 2.79 2.93
C SER A 66 -14.80 3.54 4.26
N ASN A 67 -15.94 3.41 4.94
CA ASN A 67 -16.11 3.88 6.33
C ASN A 67 -15.53 2.91 7.36
N LYS A 68 -14.94 1.78 6.92
CA LYS A 68 -14.26 0.85 7.81
C LYS A 68 -13.07 1.52 8.49
N SER A 69 -12.79 1.14 9.71
CA SER A 69 -11.56 1.56 10.41
C SER A 69 -10.34 1.23 9.55
N ARG A 70 -9.36 2.14 9.57
CA ARG A 70 -8.03 1.94 8.96
C ARG A 70 -6.98 1.57 9.99
N GLU A 71 -7.41 1.30 11.20
CA GLU A 71 -6.54 0.78 12.25
C GLU A 71 -6.34 -0.72 12.05
N LEU A 72 -5.16 -1.20 12.41
CA LEU A 72 -4.89 -2.62 12.44
C LEU A 72 -5.71 -3.24 13.59
N PHE A 73 -6.50 -4.26 13.28
CA PHE A 73 -7.25 -5.02 14.28
C PHE A 73 -6.32 -6.07 14.88
N LEU A 74 -5.63 -5.70 15.94
CA LEU A 74 -4.61 -6.51 16.57
C LEU A 74 -5.09 -6.91 17.97
N ASP A 75 -4.83 -8.17 18.31
CA ASP A 75 -5.15 -8.73 19.62
C ASP A 75 -4.00 -8.44 20.59
N SER A 76 -4.29 -7.85 21.76
CA SER A 76 -3.27 -7.52 22.76
C SER A 76 -2.72 -8.75 23.48
N ASP A 77 -3.46 -9.86 23.47
CA ASP A 77 -3.22 -11.00 24.38
C ASP A 77 -2.48 -12.15 23.69
N ARG A 78 -2.18 -12.02 22.41
CA ARG A 78 -1.48 -13.04 21.63
C ARG A 78 -0.50 -12.43 20.60
N LEU A 79 0.32 -13.30 20.01
CA LEU A 79 1.16 -12.92 18.89
C LEU A 79 0.29 -12.51 17.69
N ASN A 80 0.54 -11.32 17.17
CA ASN A 80 -0.05 -10.82 15.93
C ASN A 80 0.97 -10.94 14.79
N THR A 81 0.63 -11.66 13.75
CA THR A 81 1.49 -11.89 12.59
C THR A 81 1.02 -11.08 11.40
N ILE A 82 1.88 -10.20 10.92
CA ILE A 82 1.61 -9.29 9.80
C ILE A 82 2.57 -9.60 8.67
N LEU A 83 2.03 -9.96 7.52
CA LEU A 83 2.78 -10.21 6.30
C LEU A 83 2.75 -8.97 5.40
N ILE A 84 3.92 -8.49 4.98
CA ILE A 84 4.04 -7.34 4.09
C ILE A 84 4.39 -7.84 2.69
N VAL A 85 3.47 -7.63 1.73
CA VAL A 85 3.57 -8.10 0.35
C VAL A 85 3.54 -6.95 -0.66
N GLY A 86 3.93 -7.21 -1.89
CA GLY A 86 3.91 -6.22 -2.98
C GLY A 86 5.07 -6.43 -3.96
N VAL A 87 5.04 -5.72 -5.09
CA VAL A 87 6.09 -5.83 -6.12
C VAL A 87 7.37 -5.11 -5.69
N ASN A 88 8.46 -5.33 -6.44
CA ASN A 88 9.73 -4.65 -6.16
C ASN A 88 9.62 -3.14 -6.30
N GLY A 89 10.33 -2.41 -5.45
CA GLY A 89 10.39 -0.95 -5.50
C GLY A 89 9.21 -0.22 -4.87
N THR A 90 8.16 -0.91 -4.42
CA THR A 90 6.99 -0.27 -3.77
C THR A 90 7.26 0.23 -2.35
N GLY A 91 8.38 -0.14 -1.74
CA GLY A 91 8.73 0.31 -0.39
C GLY A 91 8.34 -0.64 0.73
N LYS A 92 8.22 -1.97 0.47
CA LYS A 92 7.90 -2.99 1.48
C LYS A 92 8.82 -2.91 2.69
N THR A 93 10.12 -3.10 2.50
CA THR A 93 11.13 -3.08 3.57
C THR A 93 11.08 -1.79 4.40
N THR A 94 10.94 -0.63 3.75
CA THR A 94 10.80 0.65 4.44
C THR A 94 9.50 0.74 5.23
N SER A 95 8.40 0.24 4.68
CA SER A 95 7.09 0.23 5.34
C SER A 95 7.09 -0.72 6.54
N THR A 96 7.73 -1.88 6.40
CA THR A 96 7.94 -2.84 7.51
C THR A 96 8.68 -2.18 8.67
N ALA A 97 9.79 -1.50 8.39
CA ALA A 97 10.57 -0.80 9.41
C ALA A 97 9.78 0.36 10.07
N LYS A 98 9.03 1.14 9.29
CA LYS A 98 8.18 2.22 9.82
C LYS A 98 7.06 1.68 10.70
N LEU A 99 6.44 0.57 10.31
CA LEU A 99 5.40 -0.09 11.10
C LEU A 99 5.99 -0.62 12.41
N ALA A 100 7.13 -1.29 12.35
CA ALA A 100 7.85 -1.75 13.53
C ALA A 100 8.14 -0.61 14.51
N ASN A 101 8.70 0.50 14.03
CA ASN A 101 8.98 1.68 14.85
C ASN A 101 7.71 2.31 15.46
N ARG A 102 6.58 2.22 14.77
CA ARG A 102 5.29 2.68 15.32
C ARG A 102 4.82 1.80 16.46
N LEU A 103 4.91 0.48 16.29
CA LEU A 103 4.47 -0.51 17.28
C LEU A 103 5.35 -0.50 18.54
N THR A 104 6.67 -0.35 18.39
CA THR A 104 7.58 -0.25 19.54
C THR A 104 7.35 0.99 20.39
N LYS A 105 6.86 2.10 19.80
CA LYS A 105 6.49 3.30 20.57
C LYS A 105 5.27 3.10 21.49
N SER A 106 4.55 2.01 21.33
CA SER A 106 3.43 1.58 22.17
C SER A 106 3.85 0.47 23.15
N ASP A 107 5.13 0.41 23.53
CA ASP A 107 5.75 -0.59 24.42
C ASP A 107 5.55 -2.06 23.98
N SER A 108 5.35 -2.27 22.70
CA SER A 108 5.15 -3.61 22.16
C SER A 108 6.46 -4.27 21.76
N LYS A 109 6.63 -5.53 22.08
CA LYS A 109 7.76 -6.35 21.68
C LYS A 109 7.58 -6.83 20.24
N VAL A 110 8.41 -6.33 19.32
CA VAL A 110 8.30 -6.57 17.88
C VAL A 110 9.48 -7.39 17.37
N LEU A 111 9.19 -8.43 16.58
CA LEU A 111 10.17 -9.21 15.84
C LEU A 111 10.01 -8.94 14.34
N LEU A 112 11.14 -8.74 13.65
CA LEU A 112 11.19 -8.65 12.19
C LEU A 112 11.65 -9.99 11.60
N ALA A 113 11.14 -10.33 10.41
CA ALA A 113 11.62 -11.44 9.61
C ALA A 113 11.97 -10.94 8.21
N ALA A 114 13.23 -11.13 7.79
CA ALA A 114 13.71 -10.80 6.45
C ALA A 114 13.49 -11.99 5.51
N ALA A 115 12.28 -12.15 4.99
CA ALA A 115 11.94 -13.23 4.07
C ALA A 115 12.14 -12.87 2.59
N ASP A 116 12.74 -11.71 2.25
CA ASP A 116 13.28 -11.40 0.90
C ASP A 116 14.72 -11.97 0.81
N THR A 117 14.87 -13.29 0.83
CA THR A 117 16.15 -13.97 0.89
C THR A 117 16.95 -13.91 -0.42
N PHE A 118 16.29 -13.58 -1.53
CA PHE A 118 16.93 -13.45 -2.84
C PHE A 118 17.66 -12.12 -3.05
N ARG A 119 17.46 -11.16 -2.14
CA ARG A 119 18.03 -9.82 -2.24
C ARG A 119 18.85 -9.50 -0.98
N ALA A 120 20.16 -9.79 -1.04
CA ALA A 120 21.08 -9.46 0.06
C ALA A 120 20.91 -8.00 0.55
N ALA A 121 20.82 -7.04 -0.39
CA ALA A 121 20.63 -5.64 -0.07
C ALA A 121 19.31 -5.34 0.67
N ALA A 122 18.24 -6.11 0.45
CA ALA A 122 16.98 -5.92 1.18
C ALA A 122 17.11 -6.39 2.64
N THR A 123 17.76 -7.54 2.84
CA THR A 123 18.08 -8.06 4.18
C THR A 123 18.98 -7.09 4.95
N GLU A 124 20.06 -6.60 4.33
CA GLU A 124 20.97 -5.61 4.93
C GLU A 124 20.26 -4.30 5.26
N GLN A 125 19.36 -3.86 4.38
CA GLN A 125 18.54 -2.67 4.62
C GLN A 125 17.64 -2.86 5.84
N LEU A 126 16.96 -4.01 5.96
CA LEU A 126 16.08 -4.27 7.10
C LEU A 126 16.89 -4.41 8.40
N GLN A 127 18.08 -5.04 8.36
CA GLN A 127 19.01 -5.12 9.49
C GLN A 127 19.49 -3.71 9.93
N THR A 128 19.80 -2.85 8.97
CA THR A 128 20.18 -1.45 9.27
C THR A 128 19.06 -0.70 9.98
N TRP A 129 17.82 -0.92 9.58
CA TRP A 129 16.65 -0.36 10.27
C TRP A 129 16.46 -0.96 11.65
N ALA A 130 16.58 -2.29 11.79
CA ALA A 130 16.49 -2.98 13.08
C ALA A 130 17.54 -2.47 14.09
N GLY A 131 18.74 -2.09 13.62
CA GLY A 131 19.77 -1.49 14.46
C GLY A 131 19.47 -0.05 14.92
N ARG A 132 18.49 0.62 14.31
CA ARG A 132 18.08 2.01 14.66
C ARG A 132 16.85 2.07 15.55
N ILE A 133 16.12 0.99 15.66
CA ILE A 133 14.90 0.85 16.47
C ILE A 133 15.07 -0.35 17.40
N PRO A 134 14.44 -0.37 18.58
CA PRO A 134 14.61 -1.45 19.56
C PRO A 134 13.81 -2.71 19.13
N VAL A 135 14.23 -3.36 18.06
CA VAL A 135 13.59 -4.57 17.51
C VAL A 135 14.61 -5.64 17.21
N GLU A 136 14.23 -6.88 17.40
CA GLU A 136 15.00 -8.05 16.95
C GLU A 136 14.63 -8.41 15.50
N ILE A 137 15.57 -9.08 14.81
CA ILE A 137 15.38 -9.52 13.44
C ILE A 137 15.85 -10.96 13.25
N VAL A 138 15.06 -11.74 12.53
CA VAL A 138 15.43 -13.07 12.02
C VAL A 138 15.74 -12.94 10.54
N THR A 139 16.91 -13.44 10.15
CA THR A 139 17.35 -13.47 8.76
C THR A 139 17.67 -14.91 8.35
N GLY A 140 17.58 -15.20 7.06
CA GLY A 140 18.07 -16.44 6.48
C GLY A 140 19.38 -16.24 5.72
N GLU A 141 19.99 -17.34 5.30
CA GLU A 141 21.07 -17.31 4.32
C GLU A 141 20.57 -16.80 2.97
N ILE A 142 21.48 -16.26 2.17
CA ILE A 142 21.14 -15.80 0.80
C ILE A 142 20.60 -16.98 -0.01
N ASN A 143 19.49 -16.77 -0.70
CA ASN A 143 18.74 -17.77 -1.46
C ASN A 143 18.16 -18.93 -0.62
N SER A 144 18.08 -18.82 0.69
CA SER A 144 17.32 -19.76 1.51
C SER A 144 15.82 -19.66 1.23
N ASP A 145 15.06 -20.70 1.59
CA ASP A 145 13.60 -20.69 1.43
C ASP A 145 12.94 -19.61 2.29
N PRO A 146 12.25 -18.63 1.72
CA PRO A 146 11.52 -17.59 2.47
C PRO A 146 10.55 -18.14 3.52
N ALA A 147 9.90 -19.28 3.21
CA ALA A 147 8.98 -19.92 4.15
C ALA A 147 9.71 -20.48 5.36
N SER A 148 10.95 -20.94 5.22
CA SER A 148 11.78 -21.40 6.34
C SER A 148 12.15 -20.26 7.29
N VAL A 149 12.52 -19.11 6.75
CA VAL A 149 12.82 -17.90 7.55
C VAL A 149 11.58 -17.45 8.31
N ALA A 150 10.45 -17.38 7.62
CA ALA A 150 9.17 -16.99 8.23
C ALA A 150 8.73 -17.98 9.34
N PHE A 151 8.93 -19.28 9.13
CA PHE A 151 8.66 -20.32 10.13
C PHE A 151 9.54 -20.17 11.37
N SER A 152 10.83 -19.98 11.18
CA SER A 152 11.78 -19.78 12.29
C SER A 152 11.44 -18.53 13.09
N ALA A 153 11.09 -17.44 12.40
CA ALA A 153 10.66 -16.21 13.03
C ALA A 153 9.35 -16.39 13.82
N ALA A 154 8.36 -17.08 13.26
CA ALA A 154 7.09 -17.36 13.95
C ALA A 154 7.30 -18.23 15.20
N THR A 155 8.18 -19.24 15.10
CA THR A 155 8.55 -20.08 16.25
C THR A 155 9.23 -19.25 17.35
N LYS A 156 10.21 -18.42 16.99
CA LYS A 156 10.90 -17.53 17.94
C LYS A 156 9.91 -16.54 18.57
N ALA A 157 9.09 -15.90 17.76
CA ALA A 157 8.11 -14.91 18.23
C ALA A 157 7.17 -15.48 19.29
N LYS A 158 6.71 -16.71 19.08
CA LYS A 158 5.83 -17.43 20.00
C LYS A 158 6.57 -17.86 21.28
N THR A 159 7.77 -18.42 21.16
CA THR A 159 8.55 -18.94 22.29
C THR A 159 9.01 -17.82 23.23
N GLU A 160 9.36 -16.66 22.67
CA GLU A 160 9.89 -15.52 23.44
C GLU A 160 8.82 -14.44 23.74
N ASN A 161 7.54 -14.76 23.50
CA ASN A 161 6.38 -13.90 23.82
C ASN A 161 6.48 -12.51 23.17
N PHE A 162 6.72 -12.45 21.87
CA PHE A 162 6.58 -11.21 21.10
C PHE A 162 5.10 -10.87 20.93
N ASN A 163 4.79 -9.56 20.89
CA ASN A 163 3.45 -9.07 20.58
C ASN A 163 3.19 -9.07 19.08
N TYR A 164 4.24 -8.75 18.29
CA TYR A 164 4.14 -8.62 16.84
C TYR A 164 5.28 -9.33 16.12
N LEU A 165 4.92 -10.01 15.03
CA LEU A 165 5.84 -10.53 14.02
C LEU A 165 5.53 -9.83 12.70
N LEU A 166 6.48 -9.05 12.18
CA LEU A 166 6.39 -8.41 10.86
C LEU A 166 7.30 -9.13 9.87
N ILE A 167 6.74 -9.62 8.78
CA ILE A 167 7.47 -10.41 7.78
C ILE A 167 7.57 -9.61 6.49
N ASP A 168 8.79 -9.17 6.15
CA ASP A 168 9.11 -8.53 4.87
C ASP A 168 9.39 -9.59 3.81
N THR A 169 8.59 -9.60 2.73
CA THR A 169 8.67 -10.63 1.69
C THR A 169 9.33 -10.14 0.42
N ALA A 170 9.76 -11.09 -0.41
CA ALA A 170 10.19 -10.81 -1.77
C ALA A 170 9.08 -10.15 -2.59
N GLY A 171 9.47 -9.42 -3.62
CA GLY A 171 8.55 -8.81 -4.57
C GLY A 171 8.96 -9.13 -6.02
N ARG A 172 9.75 -10.18 -6.23
CA ARG A 172 10.25 -10.54 -7.55
C ARG A 172 9.13 -11.06 -8.44
N LEU A 173 9.12 -10.54 -9.65
CA LEU A 173 8.32 -11.02 -10.76
C LEU A 173 9.29 -11.61 -11.82
N HIS A 174 9.77 -12.83 -11.62
CA HIS A 174 10.25 -13.60 -12.79
C HIS A 174 9.03 -14.08 -13.56
N THR A 175 8.08 -14.69 -12.88
CA THR A 175 6.69 -14.77 -13.34
C THR A 175 5.78 -14.33 -12.18
N LYS A 176 4.58 -13.81 -12.51
CA LYS A 176 3.58 -13.47 -11.49
C LYS A 176 3.19 -14.70 -10.68
N GLN A 177 3.15 -15.85 -11.34
CA GLN A 177 2.74 -17.11 -10.74
C GLN A 177 3.74 -17.56 -9.67
N ASP A 178 5.04 -17.56 -9.98
CA ASP A 178 6.08 -17.99 -9.03
C ASP A 178 6.03 -17.19 -7.73
N LEU A 179 5.84 -15.85 -7.84
CA LEU A 179 5.71 -15.00 -6.65
C LEU A 179 4.46 -15.35 -5.83
N MET A 180 3.32 -15.56 -6.49
CA MET A 180 2.07 -15.89 -5.81
C MET A 180 2.14 -17.26 -5.13
N ASP A 181 2.77 -18.24 -5.78
CA ASP A 181 2.98 -19.57 -5.22
C ASP A 181 3.92 -19.53 -4.00
N GLU A 182 4.99 -18.74 -4.06
CA GLU A 182 5.93 -18.52 -2.96
C GLU A 182 5.22 -17.84 -1.77
N LEU A 183 4.49 -16.76 -2.00
CA LEU A 183 3.75 -16.07 -0.96
C LEU A 183 2.68 -16.99 -0.34
N GLY A 184 1.96 -17.73 -1.16
CA GLY A 184 1.00 -18.74 -0.69
C GLY A 184 1.67 -19.84 0.16
N LYS A 185 2.90 -20.25 -0.18
CA LYS A 185 3.69 -21.18 0.64
C LYS A 185 4.04 -20.55 1.98
N VAL A 186 4.52 -19.31 1.99
CA VAL A 186 4.85 -18.57 3.23
C VAL A 186 3.64 -18.50 4.15
N VAL A 187 2.48 -18.06 3.65
CA VAL A 187 1.23 -18.00 4.42
C VAL A 187 0.87 -19.36 5.01
N ARG A 188 0.87 -20.43 4.19
CA ARG A 188 0.54 -21.80 4.66
C ARG A 188 1.47 -22.30 5.76
N VAL A 189 2.76 -21.99 5.65
CA VAL A 189 3.77 -22.43 6.61
C VAL A 189 3.64 -21.68 7.94
N ILE A 190 3.43 -20.37 7.90
CA ILE A 190 3.25 -19.55 9.09
C ILE A 190 1.98 -19.96 9.84
N THR A 191 0.88 -20.17 9.11
CA THR A 191 -0.45 -20.52 9.69
C THR A 191 -0.40 -21.81 10.54
N LYS A 192 0.61 -22.67 10.32
CA LYS A 192 0.84 -23.85 11.18
C LYS A 192 1.36 -23.49 12.57
N GLN A 193 1.97 -22.32 12.74
CA GLN A 193 2.56 -21.83 14.00
C GLN A 193 1.68 -20.77 14.68
N SER A 194 1.18 -19.82 13.89
CA SER A 194 0.33 -18.72 14.34
C SER A 194 -0.56 -18.29 13.17
N PRO A 195 -1.81 -17.87 13.42
CA PRO A 195 -2.62 -17.26 12.37
C PRO A 195 -1.90 -16.04 11.77
N VAL A 196 -2.07 -15.82 10.47
CA VAL A 196 -1.68 -14.56 9.82
C VAL A 196 -2.86 -13.60 9.99
N ASP A 197 -2.67 -12.57 10.80
CA ASP A 197 -3.74 -11.66 11.18
C ASP A 197 -3.98 -10.61 10.11
N GLU A 198 -2.88 -10.12 9.51
CA GLU A 198 -2.94 -9.11 8.45
C GLU A 198 -1.99 -9.45 7.30
N ILE A 199 -2.47 -9.28 6.08
CA ILE A 199 -1.67 -9.31 4.86
C ILE A 199 -1.77 -7.93 4.23
N LEU A 200 -0.72 -7.12 4.37
CA LEU A 200 -0.67 -5.74 3.94
C LEU A 200 0.03 -5.63 2.58
N LEU A 201 -0.71 -5.24 1.57
CA LEU A 201 -0.16 -4.98 0.24
C LEU A 201 0.38 -3.55 0.15
N VAL A 202 1.67 -3.44 -0.16
CA VAL A 202 2.33 -2.15 -0.38
C VAL A 202 2.24 -1.77 -1.85
N ILE A 203 1.54 -0.67 -2.13
CA ILE A 203 1.35 -0.11 -3.46
C ILE A 203 2.04 1.24 -3.54
N ASP A 204 2.77 1.45 -4.62
CA ASP A 204 3.34 2.74 -4.99
C ASP A 204 2.26 3.61 -5.66
N ALA A 205 2.00 4.79 -5.11
CA ALA A 205 0.98 5.71 -5.64
C ALA A 205 1.24 6.12 -7.10
N THR A 206 2.51 6.09 -7.53
CA THR A 206 2.88 6.44 -8.92
C THR A 206 2.47 5.40 -9.96
N THR A 207 2.04 4.20 -9.53
CA THR A 207 1.60 3.13 -10.44
C THR A 207 0.19 3.32 -10.99
N GLY A 208 -0.59 4.24 -10.43
CA GLY A 208 -1.94 4.59 -10.88
C GLY A 208 -2.85 3.38 -11.07
N GLN A 209 -3.53 3.27 -12.22
CA GLN A 209 -4.44 2.17 -12.56
C GLN A 209 -3.77 0.78 -12.53
N ASN A 210 -2.46 0.70 -12.79
CA ASN A 210 -1.73 -0.57 -12.68
C ASN A 210 -1.70 -1.10 -11.24
N GLY A 211 -1.72 -0.20 -10.24
CA GLY A 211 -1.82 -0.57 -8.83
C GLY A 211 -3.12 -1.32 -8.50
N ILE A 212 -4.24 -0.95 -9.14
CA ILE A 212 -5.52 -1.65 -8.98
C ILE A 212 -5.43 -3.08 -9.51
N ASN A 213 -4.80 -3.28 -10.67
CA ASN A 213 -4.61 -4.60 -11.24
C ASN A 213 -3.68 -5.47 -10.37
N GLN A 214 -2.63 -4.89 -9.81
CA GLN A 214 -1.77 -5.55 -8.83
C GLN A 214 -2.59 -5.97 -7.60
N ALA A 215 -3.39 -5.06 -7.04
CA ALA A 215 -4.22 -5.34 -5.89
C ALA A 215 -5.14 -6.55 -6.10
N LYS A 216 -5.82 -6.63 -7.25
CA LYS A 216 -6.68 -7.78 -7.58
C LYS A 216 -5.93 -9.11 -7.55
N ILE A 217 -4.74 -9.16 -8.19
CA ILE A 217 -3.92 -10.38 -8.24
C ILE A 217 -3.50 -10.82 -6.84
N PHE A 218 -3.02 -9.89 -6.00
CA PHE A 218 -2.60 -10.21 -4.64
C PHE A 218 -3.77 -10.60 -3.73
N ILE A 219 -4.95 -9.95 -3.88
CA ILE A 219 -6.17 -10.32 -3.13
C ILE A 219 -6.56 -11.77 -3.44
N GLU A 220 -6.58 -12.13 -4.73
CA GLU A 220 -6.94 -13.49 -5.16
C GLU A 220 -5.93 -14.55 -4.69
N ALA A 221 -4.64 -14.21 -4.71
CA ALA A 221 -3.58 -15.18 -4.41
C ALA A 221 -3.35 -15.42 -2.92
N VAL A 222 -3.38 -14.37 -2.10
CA VAL A 222 -2.99 -14.45 -0.68
C VAL A 222 -4.00 -13.84 0.30
N GLY A 223 -5.11 -13.29 -0.18
CA GLY A 223 -6.15 -12.75 0.69
C GLY A 223 -5.74 -11.47 1.42
N VAL A 224 -5.29 -10.45 0.66
CA VAL A 224 -4.91 -9.13 1.22
C VAL A 224 -6.02 -8.56 2.11
N THR A 225 -5.66 -8.14 3.32
CA THR A 225 -6.57 -7.56 4.31
C THR A 225 -6.51 -6.04 4.36
N GLY A 226 -5.36 -5.46 3.99
CA GLY A 226 -5.14 -4.01 4.02
C GLY A 226 -4.11 -3.53 3.01
N PHE A 227 -4.04 -2.20 2.86
CA PHE A 227 -3.15 -1.54 1.90
C PHE A 227 -2.26 -0.51 2.61
N ILE A 228 -0.99 -0.46 2.19
CA ILE A 228 -0.06 0.63 2.51
C ILE A 228 0.23 1.36 1.20
N ILE A 229 -0.10 2.65 1.13
CA ILE A 229 0.18 3.47 -0.02
C ILE A 229 1.46 4.28 0.24
N THR A 230 2.43 4.16 -0.65
CA THR A 230 3.72 4.84 -0.57
C THR A 230 3.87 5.88 -1.68
N LYS A 231 4.86 6.76 -1.55
CA LYS A 231 5.25 7.78 -2.55
C LYS A 231 4.09 8.69 -2.96
N LEU A 232 3.20 9.02 -2.02
CA LEU A 232 2.08 9.93 -2.26
C LEU A 232 2.54 11.33 -2.67
N ASP A 233 3.73 11.75 -2.24
CA ASP A 233 4.41 12.98 -2.61
C ASP A 233 4.94 12.99 -4.05
N LEU A 234 5.11 11.82 -4.67
CA LEU A 234 5.58 11.62 -6.04
C LEU A 234 4.45 11.25 -7.00
N SER A 235 3.18 11.37 -6.59
CA SER A 235 2.04 11.00 -7.44
C SER A 235 2.05 11.77 -8.76
N LEU A 236 1.50 11.17 -9.83
CA LEU A 236 1.48 11.74 -11.19
C LEU A 236 0.88 13.16 -11.27
N ILE A 237 0.06 13.55 -10.30
CA ILE A 237 -0.51 14.89 -10.18
C ILE A 237 0.57 15.95 -9.88
N HIS A 238 1.70 15.56 -9.27
CA HIS A 238 2.79 16.47 -8.90
C HIS A 238 3.94 16.50 -9.90
N ILE A 239 4.00 15.56 -10.86
CA ILE A 239 5.05 15.52 -11.89
C ILE A 239 4.96 16.70 -12.86
N SER A 240 3.81 17.35 -12.97
CA SER A 240 3.58 18.51 -13.84
C SER A 240 3.83 19.88 -13.15
N GLU A 241 4.13 19.91 -11.87
CA GLU A 241 4.52 21.15 -11.19
C GLU A 241 6.04 21.24 -11.08
N PRO A 242 6.64 22.43 -11.39
CA PRO A 242 8.07 22.61 -11.21
C PRO A 242 8.41 22.40 -9.72
N THR A 243 9.44 21.63 -9.49
CA THR A 243 10.01 21.29 -8.19
C THR A 243 10.05 22.53 -7.29
N ARG A 244 9.39 22.47 -6.12
CA ARG A 244 9.62 23.46 -5.08
C ARG A 244 11.09 23.43 -4.70
N PRO A 245 11.80 24.59 -4.70
CA PRO A 245 13.12 24.64 -4.10
C PRO A 245 12.99 24.30 -2.60
N TYR A 246 13.87 23.47 -2.11
CA TYR A 246 14.00 23.07 -0.71
C TYR A 246 14.34 24.27 0.16
#